data_6e18294aa921be80ea9e774cc9841280
#
_entry.id   6e18294aa921be80ea9e774cc9841280
#
_cell.length_a   1.000
_cell.length_b   1.000
_cell.length_c   1.000
_cell.angle_alpha   90.00
_cell.angle_beta   90.00
_cell.angle_gamma   90.00
#
_symmetry.space_group_name_H-M   'P 1'
#
loop_
_entity.id
_entity.type
_entity.pdbx_description
1 polymer ?
#
loop_
_entity_poly.entity_id
_entity_poly.type
_entity_poly.pdbx_seq_one_letter_code
_entity_poly.pdbx_strand_id
1 'polypeptide(L)'
;MKDYVVRVVAAGGEVRAFACTTKNLVEEARLHHDSMPVATAALGRLLSAGSMMGLMMKGENDRLTLQIKGDGPIGGLVVTADSKARVKGYVYNPDVELPLKSEGKLDVGAAVGSGELTVIRDMGLKEPYVGRTNLITGEIAEDLTYYFASSEQVPSVVALGVLVDRDLSVKRAGGFIIQLMPGASDETIDAIEKKLPMVTSVTGMLDEDMTPEEILTFILEDLNVEITDKTETSFYCDCNKERVEQVLISIGEKELTSLYEEDKPVEVCCQFCGKKYEFSTEEIGNLLKCGK
;
A
#
# COMPACT_ATOMS: atom_id res chain seq x y z
N MET A 1 -17.08 -11.51 -1.37
CA MET A 1 -17.39 -10.29 -0.58
C MET A 1 -16.54 -9.17 -1.17
N LYS A 2 -17.02 -7.92 -1.24
CA LYS A 2 -16.21 -6.79 -1.70
C LYS A 2 -15.22 -6.38 -0.62
N ASP A 3 -14.05 -5.90 -1.03
CA ASP A 3 -13.07 -5.33 -0.10
C ASP A 3 -13.48 -3.93 0.33
N TYR A 4 -13.17 -3.58 1.57
CA TYR A 4 -13.50 -2.27 2.12
C TYR A 4 -12.63 -1.91 3.32
N VAL A 5 -12.63 -0.63 3.63
CA VAL A 5 -12.02 -0.06 4.83
C VAL A 5 -13.11 0.52 5.71
N VAL A 6 -13.04 0.27 7.02
CA VAL A 6 -13.85 0.97 8.02
C VAL A 6 -13.00 2.00 8.74
N ARG A 7 -13.62 3.12 9.06
CA ARG A 7 -13.06 4.15 9.93
C ARG A 7 -13.84 4.19 11.23
N VAL A 8 -13.10 4.26 12.33
CA VAL A 8 -13.65 4.22 13.68
C VAL A 8 -13.06 5.36 14.51
N VAL A 9 -13.86 5.87 15.40
CA VAL A 9 -13.46 6.75 16.52
C VAL A 9 -13.85 6.05 17.81
N ALA A 10 -13.00 6.14 18.83
CA ALA A 10 -13.28 5.57 20.14
C ALA A 10 -12.80 6.49 21.28
N ALA A 11 -13.20 6.18 22.51
CA ALA A 11 -12.85 6.97 23.71
C ALA A 11 -13.15 8.47 23.53
N GLY A 12 -14.34 8.83 22.99
CA GLY A 12 -14.72 10.24 22.82
C GLY A 12 -13.83 11.05 21.88
N GLY A 13 -13.08 10.39 20.98
CA GLY A 13 -12.18 11.01 20.01
C GLY A 13 -10.70 10.92 20.35
N GLU A 14 -10.32 10.28 21.46
CA GLU A 14 -8.92 10.03 21.82
C GLU A 14 -8.26 8.98 20.91
N VAL A 15 -9.06 8.14 20.27
CA VAL A 15 -8.58 7.08 19.35
C VAL A 15 -9.22 7.25 17.99
N ARG A 16 -8.40 7.20 16.95
CA ARG A 16 -8.83 7.03 15.56
C ARG A 16 -8.29 5.69 15.04
N ALA A 17 -9.14 4.88 14.43
CA ALA A 17 -8.70 3.61 13.89
C ALA A 17 -9.28 3.34 12.50
N PHE A 18 -8.55 2.53 11.75
CA PHE A 18 -8.94 2.01 10.44
C PHE A 18 -8.70 0.51 10.42
N ALA A 19 -9.59 -0.25 9.81
CA ALA A 19 -9.34 -1.66 9.51
C ALA A 19 -9.88 -1.99 8.12
N CYS A 20 -9.29 -2.97 7.47
CA CYS A 20 -9.67 -3.33 6.11
C CYS A 20 -9.61 -4.84 5.85
N THR A 21 -10.42 -5.27 4.88
CA THR A 21 -10.20 -6.48 4.10
C THR A 21 -9.81 -6.08 2.68
N THR A 22 -8.77 -6.73 2.12
CA THR A 22 -8.16 -6.37 0.83
C THR A 22 -7.82 -7.60 -0.01
N LYS A 23 -8.53 -8.72 0.22
CA LYS A 23 -8.26 -9.98 -0.47
C LYS A 23 -8.30 -9.83 -2.00
N ASN A 24 -9.38 -9.25 -2.55
CA ASN A 24 -9.54 -9.13 -4.00
C ASN A 24 -8.57 -8.12 -4.60
N LEU A 25 -8.33 -7.01 -3.89
CA LEU A 25 -7.35 -5.99 -4.26
C LEU A 25 -5.94 -6.59 -4.40
N VAL A 26 -5.52 -7.40 -3.42
CA VAL A 26 -4.19 -8.04 -3.41
C VAL A 26 -4.11 -9.15 -4.45
N GLU A 27 -5.18 -9.93 -4.64
CA GLU A 27 -5.23 -10.97 -5.67
C GLU A 27 -5.16 -10.35 -7.07
N GLU A 28 -5.83 -9.22 -7.32
CA GLU A 28 -5.75 -8.51 -8.59
C GLU A 28 -4.33 -8.00 -8.86
N ALA A 29 -3.65 -7.44 -7.83
CA ALA A 29 -2.25 -7.04 -7.94
C ALA A 29 -1.33 -8.25 -8.22
N ARG A 30 -1.55 -9.39 -7.54
CA ARG A 30 -0.81 -10.63 -7.77
C ARG A 30 -0.94 -11.10 -9.22
N LEU A 31 -2.15 -11.09 -9.76
CA LEU A 31 -2.42 -11.49 -11.15
C LEU A 31 -1.76 -10.53 -12.16
N HIS A 32 -1.74 -9.25 -11.91
CA HIS A 32 -1.08 -8.27 -12.79
C HIS A 32 0.43 -8.45 -12.87
N HIS A 33 1.04 -8.90 -11.79
CA HIS A 33 2.51 -9.01 -11.67
C HIS A 33 3.02 -10.44 -11.69
N ASP A 34 2.13 -11.43 -11.70
CA ASP A 34 2.46 -12.86 -11.56
C ASP A 34 3.42 -13.12 -10.40
N SER A 35 3.13 -12.48 -9.25
CA SER A 35 4.07 -12.43 -8.13
C SER A 35 4.04 -13.70 -7.28
N MET A 36 5.25 -14.14 -6.90
CA MET A 36 5.46 -15.26 -5.98
C MET A 36 4.96 -14.93 -4.55
N PRO A 37 4.68 -15.93 -3.71
CA PRO A 37 4.00 -15.73 -2.42
C PRO A 37 4.61 -14.68 -1.51
N VAL A 38 5.94 -14.61 -1.38
CA VAL A 38 6.60 -13.65 -0.50
C VAL A 38 6.49 -12.22 -1.05
N ALA A 39 6.61 -12.04 -2.37
CA ALA A 39 6.43 -10.75 -3.03
C ALA A 39 4.96 -10.31 -2.97
N THR A 40 4.01 -11.24 -3.16
CA THR A 40 2.57 -11.01 -2.97
C THR A 40 2.26 -10.56 -1.54
N ALA A 41 2.85 -11.22 -0.54
CA ALA A 41 2.64 -10.86 0.86
C ALA A 41 3.21 -9.45 1.18
N ALA A 42 4.41 -9.14 0.69
CA ALA A 42 5.03 -7.83 0.86
C ALA A 42 4.19 -6.72 0.21
N LEU A 43 3.86 -6.88 -1.08
CA LEU A 43 3.05 -5.91 -1.81
C LEU A 43 1.65 -5.76 -1.21
N GLY A 44 1.01 -6.87 -0.85
CA GLY A 44 -0.34 -6.87 -0.29
C GLY A 44 -0.43 -6.19 1.08
N ARG A 45 0.57 -6.34 1.95
CA ARG A 45 0.67 -5.57 3.21
C ARG A 45 0.74 -4.06 2.92
N LEU A 46 1.60 -3.64 1.98
CA LEU A 46 1.74 -2.24 1.63
C LEU A 46 0.49 -1.68 0.94
N LEU A 47 -0.21 -2.46 0.10
CA LEU A 47 -1.50 -2.11 -0.50
C LEU A 47 -2.59 -1.92 0.55
N SER A 48 -2.66 -2.81 1.56
CA SER A 48 -3.60 -2.70 2.68
C SER A 48 -3.34 -1.44 3.50
N ALA A 49 -2.07 -1.14 3.80
CA ALA A 49 -1.69 0.11 4.44
C ALA A 49 -2.07 1.32 3.58
N GLY A 50 -1.78 1.27 2.27
CA GLY A 50 -2.12 2.32 1.31
C GLY A 50 -3.62 2.63 1.28
N SER A 51 -4.48 1.59 1.32
CA SER A 51 -5.94 1.78 1.32
C SER A 51 -6.43 2.53 2.57
N MET A 52 -5.90 2.20 3.74
CA MET A 52 -6.25 2.87 5.00
C MET A 52 -5.64 4.28 5.08
N MET A 53 -4.36 4.44 4.72
CA MET A 53 -3.66 5.72 4.76
C MET A 53 -4.19 6.71 3.69
N GLY A 54 -4.67 6.20 2.55
CA GLY A 54 -5.36 7.01 1.54
C GLY A 54 -6.58 7.73 2.11
N LEU A 55 -7.40 7.04 2.92
CA LEU A 55 -8.56 7.63 3.60
C LEU A 55 -8.20 8.64 4.70
N MET A 56 -6.93 8.73 5.10
CA MET A 56 -6.45 9.78 6.00
C MET A 56 -6.23 11.13 5.27
N MET A 57 -6.16 11.10 3.92
CA MET A 57 -6.07 12.30 3.10
C MET A 57 -7.42 13.03 3.10
N LYS A 58 -7.40 14.38 3.01
CA LYS A 58 -8.60 15.21 3.17
C LYS A 58 -9.15 15.73 1.85
N GLY A 59 -8.28 15.99 0.87
CA GLY A 59 -8.65 16.56 -0.42
C GLY A 59 -9.03 15.45 -1.41
N GLU A 60 -10.02 15.70 -2.26
CA GLU A 60 -10.45 14.72 -3.28
C GLU A 60 -9.35 14.37 -4.30
N ASN A 61 -8.45 15.30 -4.54
CA ASN A 61 -7.34 15.13 -5.48
C ASN A 61 -6.03 14.73 -4.80
N ASP A 62 -6.03 14.62 -3.47
CA ASP A 62 -4.85 14.23 -2.73
C ASP A 62 -4.39 12.83 -3.15
N ARG A 63 -3.07 12.64 -3.18
CA ARG A 63 -2.43 11.38 -3.52
C ARG A 63 -1.40 11.00 -2.47
N LEU A 64 -1.44 9.75 -2.07
CA LEU A 64 -0.46 9.12 -1.21
C LEU A 64 0.44 8.22 -2.06
N THR A 65 1.74 8.28 -1.84
CA THR A 65 2.67 7.27 -2.35
C THR A 65 3.49 6.71 -1.19
N LEU A 66 3.49 5.39 -1.07
CA LEU A 66 4.34 4.62 -0.18
C LEU A 66 5.40 3.94 -1.03
N GLN A 67 6.67 4.20 -0.73
CA GLN A 67 7.79 3.57 -1.41
C GLN A 67 8.70 2.92 -0.39
N ILE A 68 9.00 1.66 -0.59
CA ILE A 68 10.03 0.92 0.14
C ILE A 68 11.17 0.64 -0.84
N LYS A 69 12.39 0.98 -0.46
CA LYS A 69 13.62 0.56 -1.13
C LYS A 69 14.41 -0.26 -0.15
N GLY A 70 14.64 -1.52 -0.47
CA GLY A 70 15.38 -2.44 0.37
C GLY A 70 16.53 -3.10 -0.39
N ASP A 71 17.49 -3.64 0.34
CA ASP A 71 18.61 -4.41 -0.20
C ASP A 71 18.31 -5.91 -0.32
N GLY A 72 17.11 -6.34 0.08
CA GLY A 72 16.65 -7.70 -0.11
C GLY A 72 16.26 -8.02 -1.56
N PRO A 73 15.98 -9.29 -1.87
CA PRO A 73 15.82 -9.76 -3.25
C PRO A 73 14.62 -9.16 -4.00
N ILE A 74 13.58 -8.64 -3.33
CA ILE A 74 12.49 -7.93 -4.03
C ILE A 74 12.86 -6.51 -4.47
N GLY A 75 13.96 -5.93 -3.96
CA GLY A 75 14.51 -4.64 -4.34
C GLY A 75 13.69 -3.43 -3.94
N GLY A 76 12.37 -3.52 -3.96
CA GLY A 76 11.49 -2.44 -3.53
C GLY A 76 10.03 -2.64 -3.89
N LEU A 77 9.21 -1.77 -3.32
CA LEU A 77 7.75 -1.74 -3.47
C LEU A 77 7.29 -0.29 -3.66
N VAL A 78 6.33 -0.09 -4.52
CA VAL A 78 5.65 1.20 -4.69
C VAL A 78 4.15 1.00 -4.65
N VAL A 79 3.47 1.76 -3.81
CA VAL A 79 2.02 1.80 -3.72
C VAL A 79 1.55 3.24 -3.79
N THR A 80 0.53 3.50 -4.60
CA THR A 80 -0.16 4.79 -4.61
C THR A 80 -1.62 4.59 -4.24
N ALA A 81 -2.16 5.52 -3.46
CA ALA A 81 -3.55 5.53 -3.04
C ALA A 81 -4.15 6.92 -3.15
N ASP A 82 -5.47 7.01 -3.25
CA ASP A 82 -6.20 8.27 -3.19
C ASP A 82 -7.14 8.32 -1.98
N SER A 83 -7.77 9.47 -1.77
CA SER A 83 -8.73 9.71 -0.69
C SER A 83 -10.04 8.91 -0.79
N LYS A 84 -10.21 8.08 -1.83
CA LYS A 84 -11.35 7.18 -2.05
C LYS A 84 -10.98 5.71 -1.86
N ALA A 85 -9.85 5.43 -1.22
CA ALA A 85 -9.28 4.09 -1.03
C ALA A 85 -9.06 3.29 -2.33
N ARG A 86 -8.88 3.96 -3.47
CA ARG A 86 -8.46 3.33 -4.71
C ARG A 86 -6.94 3.21 -4.71
N VAL A 87 -6.44 2.00 -4.89
CA VAL A 87 -5.02 1.70 -4.64
C VAL A 87 -4.44 0.97 -5.84
N LYS A 88 -3.19 1.24 -6.16
CA LYS A 88 -2.38 0.45 -7.10
C LYS A 88 -0.95 0.37 -6.60
N GLY A 89 -0.25 -0.69 -6.96
CA GLY A 89 1.13 -0.88 -6.54
C GLY A 89 1.83 -1.92 -7.38
N TYR A 90 3.14 -1.97 -7.24
CA TYR A 90 3.98 -2.99 -7.85
C TYR A 90 5.21 -3.27 -6.98
N VAL A 91 5.80 -4.43 -7.20
CA VAL A 91 7.07 -4.87 -6.63
C VAL A 91 8.12 -4.86 -7.74
N TYR A 92 9.38 -4.52 -7.42
CA TYR A 92 10.44 -4.43 -8.43
C TYR A 92 10.81 -5.80 -8.98
N ASN A 93 10.94 -6.78 -8.11
CA ASN A 93 11.17 -8.16 -8.50
C ASN A 93 10.06 -9.05 -7.93
N PRO A 94 9.07 -9.44 -8.76
CA PRO A 94 7.96 -10.29 -8.32
C PRO A 94 8.34 -11.77 -8.20
N ASP A 95 9.40 -12.22 -8.89
CA ASP A 95 9.83 -13.60 -8.97
C ASP A 95 10.90 -13.89 -7.90
N VAL A 96 10.47 -13.86 -6.64
CA VAL A 96 11.33 -14.12 -5.48
C VAL A 96 10.78 -15.28 -4.68
N GLU A 97 11.61 -16.29 -4.46
CA GLU A 97 11.34 -17.40 -3.56
C GLU A 97 12.32 -17.39 -2.39
N LEU A 98 11.78 -17.51 -1.19
CA LEU A 98 12.56 -17.64 0.05
C LEU A 98 12.02 -18.81 0.88
N PRO A 99 12.88 -19.48 1.66
CA PRO A 99 12.43 -20.46 2.65
C PRO A 99 11.45 -19.82 3.64
N LEU A 100 10.49 -20.60 4.08
CA LEU A 100 9.60 -20.15 5.17
C LEU A 100 10.39 -19.98 6.47
N LYS A 101 9.94 -19.05 7.31
CA LYS A 101 10.42 -18.94 8.70
C LYS A 101 10.14 -20.23 9.46
N SER A 102 10.82 -20.43 10.59
CA SER A 102 10.64 -21.61 11.47
C SER A 102 9.18 -21.84 11.89
N GLU A 103 8.38 -20.79 11.91
CA GLU A 103 6.95 -20.83 12.22
C GLU A 103 6.05 -21.14 11.01
N GLY A 104 6.63 -21.46 9.85
CA GLY A 104 5.89 -21.71 8.61
C GLY A 104 5.32 -20.46 7.93
N LYS A 105 5.77 -19.27 8.32
CA LYS A 105 5.36 -17.98 7.74
C LYS A 105 6.30 -17.55 6.62
N LEU A 106 5.78 -16.79 5.64
CA LEU A 106 6.58 -16.13 4.61
C LEU A 106 7.54 -15.12 5.25
N ASP A 107 8.80 -15.11 4.81
CA ASP A 107 9.84 -14.22 5.33
C ASP A 107 9.88 -12.90 4.55
N VAL A 108 8.90 -12.04 4.82
CA VAL A 108 8.79 -10.73 4.16
C VAL A 108 9.95 -9.83 4.55
N GLY A 109 10.37 -9.87 5.82
CA GLY A 109 11.52 -9.08 6.29
C GLY A 109 12.80 -9.39 5.52
N ALA A 110 13.13 -10.68 5.33
CA ALA A 110 14.29 -11.07 4.52
C ALA A 110 14.11 -10.73 3.03
N ALA A 111 12.88 -10.79 2.51
CA ALA A 111 12.61 -10.42 1.13
C ALA A 111 12.80 -8.93 0.86
N VAL A 112 12.43 -8.07 1.79
CA VAL A 112 12.59 -6.61 1.73
C VAL A 112 14.03 -6.20 2.07
N GLY A 113 14.59 -6.78 3.13
CA GLY A 113 15.91 -6.43 3.65
C GLY A 113 15.95 -5.11 4.42
N SER A 114 17.17 -4.57 4.57
CA SER A 114 17.39 -3.24 5.15
C SER A 114 17.19 -2.16 4.10
N GLY A 115 16.74 -0.96 4.53
CA GLY A 115 16.50 0.11 3.57
C GLY A 115 15.70 1.28 4.14
N GLU A 116 14.90 1.90 3.28
CA GLU A 116 14.15 3.11 3.59
C GLU A 116 12.68 2.98 3.19
N LEU A 117 11.79 3.44 4.06
CA LEU A 117 10.40 3.75 3.77
C LEU A 117 10.27 5.25 3.50
N THR A 118 9.74 5.61 2.35
CA THR A 118 9.37 6.98 1.97
C THR A 118 7.85 7.09 1.83
N VAL A 119 7.26 8.07 2.49
CA VAL A 119 5.84 8.41 2.40
C VAL A 119 5.70 9.79 1.78
N ILE A 120 5.05 9.87 0.63
CA ILE A 120 4.84 11.12 -0.12
C ILE A 120 3.35 11.43 -0.10
N ARG A 121 3.00 12.63 0.36
CA ARG A 121 1.62 13.17 0.32
C ARG A 121 1.58 14.36 -0.60
N ASP A 122 0.98 14.16 -1.76
CA ASP A 122 0.69 15.24 -2.71
C ASP A 122 -0.73 15.79 -2.42
N MET A 123 -0.77 16.98 -1.88
CA MET A 123 -1.99 17.71 -1.51
C MET A 123 -2.25 18.88 -2.47
N GLY A 124 -1.68 18.84 -3.68
CA GLY A 124 -1.79 19.92 -4.66
C GLY A 124 -1.03 21.20 -4.28
N LEU A 125 -0.10 21.13 -3.31
CA LEU A 125 0.79 22.21 -2.96
C LEU A 125 1.98 22.30 -3.92
N LYS A 126 2.75 23.39 -3.86
CA LYS A 126 3.94 23.60 -4.70
C LYS A 126 4.94 22.43 -4.61
N GLU A 127 5.08 21.87 -3.42
CA GLU A 127 5.91 20.70 -3.15
C GLU A 127 5.12 19.70 -2.31
N PRO A 128 5.20 18.39 -2.59
CA PRO A 128 4.57 17.37 -1.76
C PRO A 128 5.27 17.28 -0.40
N TYR A 129 4.55 16.87 0.62
CA TYR A 129 5.16 16.47 1.88
C TYR A 129 5.85 15.11 1.70
N VAL A 130 7.11 15.00 2.16
CA VAL A 130 7.90 13.78 2.06
C VAL A 130 8.44 13.41 3.45
N GLY A 131 7.96 12.32 4.02
CA GLY A 131 8.50 11.70 5.22
C GLY A 131 9.37 10.50 4.86
N ARG A 132 10.50 10.31 5.58
CA ARG A 132 11.42 9.19 5.36
C ARG A 132 11.87 8.60 6.67
N THR A 133 11.95 7.28 6.72
CA THR A 133 12.50 6.53 7.86
C THR A 133 13.23 5.29 7.39
N ASN A 134 14.27 4.90 8.13
CA ASN A 134 14.88 3.59 7.89
C ASN A 134 13.89 2.48 8.23
N LEU A 135 13.98 1.38 7.52
CA LEU A 135 13.28 0.17 7.87
C LEU A 135 13.84 -0.40 9.17
N ILE A 136 12.97 -0.88 10.03
CA ILE A 136 13.33 -1.50 11.32
C ILE A 136 13.44 -3.01 11.16
N THR A 137 12.47 -3.63 10.47
CA THR A 137 12.40 -5.08 10.31
C THR A 137 12.17 -5.53 8.86
N GLY A 138 11.69 -4.64 7.99
CA GLY A 138 11.23 -4.99 6.65
C GLY A 138 9.89 -5.73 6.60
N GLU A 139 9.25 -5.98 7.77
CA GLU A 139 7.92 -6.62 7.86
C GLU A 139 6.76 -5.68 7.51
N ILE A 140 7.07 -4.42 7.15
CA ILE A 140 6.17 -3.36 6.68
C ILE A 140 5.26 -2.80 7.78
N ALA A 141 4.57 -3.63 8.57
CA ALA A 141 3.70 -3.16 9.64
C ALA A 141 4.46 -2.44 10.75
N GLU A 142 5.57 -3.01 11.19
CA GLU A 142 6.47 -2.44 12.21
C GLU A 142 7.17 -1.19 11.68
N ASP A 143 7.57 -1.20 10.40
CA ASP A 143 8.20 -0.06 9.73
C ASP A 143 7.24 1.13 9.64
N LEU A 144 5.95 0.89 9.34
CA LEU A 144 4.92 1.92 9.35
C LEU A 144 4.58 2.39 10.76
N THR A 145 4.56 1.51 11.76
CA THR A 145 4.42 1.88 13.18
C THR A 145 5.52 2.87 13.59
N TYR A 146 6.77 2.54 13.23
CA TYR A 146 7.91 3.42 13.48
C TYR A 146 7.82 4.74 12.71
N TYR A 147 7.39 4.70 11.45
CA TYR A 147 7.17 5.91 10.65
C TYR A 147 6.16 6.86 11.31
N PHE A 148 5.01 6.37 11.76
CA PHE A 148 4.02 7.20 12.44
C PHE A 148 4.57 7.81 13.72
N ALA A 149 5.29 7.07 14.52
CA ALA A 149 5.86 7.55 15.77
C ALA A 149 6.99 8.57 15.54
N SER A 150 7.92 8.29 14.62
CA SER A 150 9.15 9.08 14.44
C SER A 150 8.97 10.28 13.51
N SER A 151 8.23 10.11 12.42
CA SER A 151 8.06 11.14 11.38
C SER A 151 6.78 11.98 11.57
N GLU A 152 5.67 11.34 11.95
CA GLU A 152 4.40 12.05 12.14
C GLU A 152 4.12 12.41 13.60
N GLN A 153 4.89 11.86 14.53
CA GLN A 153 4.72 12.04 15.97
C GLN A 153 3.31 11.64 16.46
N VAL A 154 2.72 10.63 15.83
CA VAL A 154 1.44 10.05 16.18
C VAL A 154 1.68 8.62 16.69
N PRO A 155 1.53 8.35 17.99
CA PRO A 155 1.62 7.00 18.52
C PRO A 155 0.59 6.10 17.82
N SER A 156 1.07 5.04 17.19
CA SER A 156 0.23 4.19 16.34
C SER A 156 0.58 2.72 16.51
N VAL A 157 -0.42 1.87 16.30
CA VAL A 157 -0.24 0.42 16.15
C VAL A 157 -0.69 0.06 14.74
N VAL A 158 0.17 -0.60 14.00
CA VAL A 158 -0.12 -1.11 12.65
C VAL A 158 0.02 -2.62 12.66
N ALA A 159 -0.99 -3.31 12.16
CA ALA A 159 -0.93 -4.74 11.92
C ALA A 159 -1.46 -5.04 10.52
N LEU A 160 -0.67 -5.78 9.73
CA LEU A 160 -0.94 -6.09 8.33
C LEU A 160 -0.69 -7.58 8.10
N GLY A 161 -1.51 -8.19 7.26
CA GLY A 161 -1.34 -9.59 6.96
C GLY A 161 -1.86 -9.97 5.57
N VAL A 162 -1.16 -10.92 4.95
CA VAL A 162 -1.58 -11.60 3.72
C VAL A 162 -1.34 -13.08 3.89
N LEU A 163 -2.38 -13.86 3.70
CA LEU A 163 -2.34 -15.31 3.70
C LEU A 163 -2.48 -15.79 2.25
N VAL A 164 -1.45 -16.43 1.75
CA VAL A 164 -1.41 -17.04 0.42
C VAL A 164 -1.69 -18.53 0.54
N ASP A 165 -2.57 -19.06 -0.29
CA ASP A 165 -2.92 -20.49 -0.31
C ASP A 165 -1.87 -21.30 -1.13
N ARG A 166 -2.00 -22.61 -1.10
CA ARG A 166 -1.09 -23.55 -1.79
C ARG A 166 -1.12 -23.43 -3.32
N ASP A 167 -2.25 -22.95 -3.86
CA ASP A 167 -2.41 -22.67 -5.29
C ASP A 167 -1.87 -21.28 -5.69
N LEU A 168 -1.17 -20.61 -4.77
CA LEU A 168 -0.59 -19.27 -4.86
C LEU A 168 -1.63 -18.12 -4.86
N SER A 169 -2.93 -18.42 -4.76
CA SER A 169 -3.96 -17.39 -4.65
C SER A 169 -3.97 -16.74 -3.26
N VAL A 170 -4.48 -15.51 -3.19
CA VAL A 170 -4.64 -14.80 -1.91
C VAL A 170 -5.88 -15.34 -1.18
N LYS A 171 -5.66 -16.03 -0.06
CA LYS A 171 -6.75 -16.56 0.78
C LYS A 171 -7.37 -15.45 1.62
N ARG A 172 -6.55 -14.65 2.30
CA ARG A 172 -6.95 -13.51 3.14
C ARG A 172 -5.91 -12.40 3.02
N ALA A 173 -6.37 -11.16 3.06
CA ALA A 173 -5.51 -9.98 3.17
C ALA A 173 -6.26 -8.86 3.87
N GLY A 174 -5.54 -8.05 4.65
CA GLY A 174 -6.08 -6.92 5.37
C GLY A 174 -5.19 -6.47 6.50
N GLY A 175 -5.75 -5.64 7.38
CA GLY A 175 -5.02 -5.11 8.50
C GLY A 175 -5.79 -4.03 9.24
N PHE A 176 -5.10 -3.42 10.20
CA PHE A 176 -5.61 -2.26 10.91
C PHE A 176 -4.51 -1.25 11.23
N ILE A 177 -4.91 -0.01 11.43
CA ILE A 177 -4.10 1.09 11.97
C ILE A 177 -4.91 1.72 13.10
N ILE A 178 -4.36 1.74 14.31
CA ILE A 178 -4.94 2.41 15.48
C ILE A 178 -4.00 3.54 15.86
N GLN A 179 -4.52 4.74 16.07
CA GLN A 179 -3.76 5.95 16.36
C GLN A 179 -4.32 6.64 17.60
N LEU A 180 -3.42 7.00 18.51
CA LEU A 180 -3.74 7.86 19.63
C LEU A 180 -3.75 9.32 19.18
N MET A 181 -4.81 10.02 19.50
CA MET A 181 -4.92 11.45 19.22
C MET A 181 -4.24 12.27 20.34
N PRO A 182 -3.78 13.50 20.04
CA PRO A 182 -3.17 14.35 21.05
C PRO A 182 -4.06 14.53 22.28
N GLY A 183 -3.53 14.25 23.46
CA GLY A 183 -4.26 14.36 24.72
C GLY A 183 -5.01 13.09 25.12
N ALA A 184 -4.77 11.96 24.46
CA ALA A 184 -5.30 10.67 24.91
C ALA A 184 -4.89 10.38 26.36
N SER A 185 -5.85 9.89 27.15
CA SER A 185 -5.65 9.57 28.56
C SER A 185 -4.84 8.30 28.77
N ASP A 186 -4.18 8.19 29.94
CA ASP A 186 -3.45 6.96 30.30
C ASP A 186 -4.39 5.76 30.36
N GLU A 187 -5.64 5.95 30.79
CA GLU A 187 -6.66 4.91 30.83
C GLU A 187 -6.97 4.35 29.42
N THR A 188 -7.03 5.21 28.41
CA THR A 188 -7.24 4.82 27.01
C THR A 188 -6.02 4.03 26.49
N ILE A 189 -4.80 4.48 26.81
CA ILE A 189 -3.56 3.81 26.41
C ILE A 189 -3.50 2.41 27.04
N ASP A 190 -3.69 2.31 28.35
CA ASP A 190 -3.66 1.05 29.10
C ASP A 190 -4.69 0.03 28.58
N ALA A 191 -5.90 0.51 28.23
CA ALA A 191 -6.94 -0.34 27.67
C ALA A 191 -6.51 -0.98 26.33
N ILE A 192 -5.89 -0.21 25.44
CA ILE A 192 -5.38 -0.71 24.16
C ILE A 192 -4.20 -1.66 24.38
N GLU A 193 -3.20 -1.27 25.19
CA GLU A 193 -2.01 -2.08 25.47
C GLU A 193 -2.37 -3.44 26.08
N LYS A 194 -3.40 -3.51 26.90
CA LYS A 194 -3.90 -4.76 27.50
C LYS A 194 -4.50 -5.71 26.46
N LYS A 195 -5.11 -5.19 25.38
CA LYS A 195 -5.77 -6.00 24.33
C LYS A 195 -4.80 -6.42 23.21
N LEU A 196 -3.80 -5.62 22.90
CA LEU A 196 -2.86 -5.92 21.80
C LEU A 196 -2.20 -7.29 21.86
N PRO A 197 -1.72 -7.80 23.03
CA PRO A 197 -1.12 -9.13 23.10
C PRO A 197 -2.09 -10.28 22.77
N MET A 198 -3.41 -10.03 22.79
CA MET A 198 -4.43 -11.00 22.41
C MET A 198 -4.62 -11.09 20.89
N VAL A 199 -4.10 -10.11 20.13
CA VAL A 199 -4.11 -10.10 18.67
C VAL A 199 -2.91 -10.90 18.16
N THR A 200 -3.07 -12.21 18.05
CA THR A 200 -1.98 -13.11 17.65
C THR A 200 -1.66 -13.03 16.17
N SER A 201 -2.67 -12.77 15.32
CA SER A 201 -2.52 -12.69 13.87
C SER A 201 -3.74 -12.04 13.22
N VAL A 202 -3.54 -10.96 12.46
CA VAL A 202 -4.62 -10.36 11.65
C VAL A 202 -5.17 -11.35 10.63
N THR A 203 -4.28 -12.11 9.97
CA THR A 203 -4.73 -13.11 9.00
C THR A 203 -5.51 -14.25 9.65
N GLY A 204 -5.19 -14.61 10.89
CA GLY A 204 -5.96 -15.58 11.66
C GLY A 204 -7.38 -15.09 11.95
N MET A 205 -7.53 -13.84 12.43
CA MET A 205 -8.83 -13.23 12.66
C MET A 205 -9.67 -13.16 11.37
N LEU A 206 -9.05 -12.76 10.26
CA LEU A 206 -9.72 -12.73 8.96
C LEU A 206 -10.05 -14.15 8.44
N ASP A 207 -9.27 -15.16 8.77
CA ASP A 207 -9.53 -16.56 8.36
C ASP A 207 -10.66 -17.21 9.21
N GLU A 208 -10.91 -16.69 10.40
CA GLU A 208 -12.07 -16.96 11.23
C GLU A 208 -13.30 -16.14 10.82
N ASP A 209 -13.26 -15.50 9.63
CA ASP A 209 -14.31 -14.68 9.02
C ASP A 209 -14.69 -13.43 9.85
N MET A 210 -13.82 -12.98 10.77
CA MET A 210 -14.03 -11.69 11.45
C MET A 210 -14.00 -10.54 10.44
N THR A 211 -14.98 -9.67 10.56
CA THR A 211 -15.06 -8.43 9.77
C THR A 211 -14.07 -7.36 10.31
N PRO A 212 -13.68 -6.37 9.50
CA PRO A 212 -12.88 -5.24 9.98
C PRO A 212 -13.51 -4.53 11.20
N GLU A 213 -14.83 -4.42 11.22
CA GLU A 213 -15.59 -3.87 12.35
C GLU A 213 -15.41 -4.69 13.63
N GLU A 214 -15.53 -6.02 13.53
CA GLU A 214 -15.38 -6.93 14.67
C GLU A 214 -13.95 -6.94 15.20
N ILE A 215 -12.94 -6.85 14.31
CA ILE A 215 -11.53 -6.74 14.70
C ILE A 215 -11.31 -5.48 15.55
N LEU A 216 -11.75 -4.31 15.07
CA LEU A 216 -11.60 -3.05 15.82
C LEU A 216 -12.43 -3.07 17.12
N THR A 217 -13.65 -3.59 17.09
CA THR A 217 -14.49 -3.71 18.28
C THR A 217 -13.83 -4.61 19.33
N PHE A 218 -13.21 -5.72 18.92
CA PHE A 218 -12.47 -6.59 19.82
C PHE A 218 -11.28 -5.89 20.50
N ILE A 219 -10.51 -5.11 19.73
CA ILE A 219 -9.31 -4.43 20.26
C ILE A 219 -9.69 -3.24 21.15
N LEU A 220 -10.75 -2.52 20.80
CA LEU A 220 -11.21 -1.28 21.43
C LEU A 220 -12.47 -1.48 22.30
N GLU A 221 -12.75 -2.72 22.75
CA GLU A 221 -13.98 -3.15 23.40
C GLU A 221 -14.47 -2.21 24.51
N ASP A 222 -13.56 -1.74 25.35
CA ASP A 222 -13.88 -0.91 26.52
C ASP A 222 -13.93 0.61 26.20
N LEU A 223 -13.77 1.01 24.94
CA LEU A 223 -13.52 2.41 24.54
C LEU A 223 -14.68 3.07 23.76
N ASN A 224 -15.90 2.55 23.85
CA ASN A 224 -17.07 3.10 23.15
C ASN A 224 -16.80 3.34 21.65
N VAL A 225 -16.71 2.27 20.90
CA VAL A 225 -16.38 2.26 19.47
C VAL A 225 -17.51 2.83 18.62
N GLU A 226 -17.23 3.84 17.82
CA GLU A 226 -18.16 4.44 16.85
C GLU A 226 -17.64 4.27 15.43
N ILE A 227 -18.35 3.50 14.59
CA ILE A 227 -18.04 3.38 13.17
C ILE A 227 -18.52 4.66 12.47
N THR A 228 -17.57 5.43 11.92
CA THR A 228 -17.86 6.71 11.29
C THR A 228 -17.98 6.65 9.78
N ASP A 229 -17.32 5.68 9.14
CA ASP A 229 -17.35 5.50 7.68
C ASP A 229 -17.03 4.07 7.27
N LYS A 230 -17.53 3.68 6.08
CA LYS A 230 -17.25 2.42 5.41
C LYS A 230 -17.09 2.67 3.92
N THR A 231 -15.86 2.56 3.42
CA THR A 231 -15.50 2.87 2.04
C THR A 231 -15.02 1.61 1.31
N GLU A 232 -15.58 1.31 0.13
CA GLU A 232 -15.07 0.23 -0.73
C GLU A 232 -13.63 0.53 -1.16
N THR A 233 -12.77 -0.50 -1.18
CA THR A 233 -11.41 -0.42 -1.70
C THR A 233 -11.21 -1.39 -2.85
N SER A 234 -10.37 -1.02 -3.81
CA SER A 234 -10.08 -1.84 -4.98
C SER A 234 -8.74 -1.48 -5.59
N PHE A 235 -8.18 -2.42 -6.34
CA PHE A 235 -7.08 -2.10 -7.24
C PHE A 235 -7.61 -1.19 -8.34
N TYR A 236 -6.97 -0.04 -8.54
CA TYR A 236 -7.43 0.91 -9.55
C TYR A 236 -6.25 1.58 -10.26
N CYS A 237 -6.05 1.23 -11.52
CA CYS A 237 -5.08 1.88 -12.36
C CYS A 237 -5.75 2.74 -13.41
N ASP A 238 -5.53 4.03 -13.34
CA ASP A 238 -6.08 5.07 -14.21
C ASP A 238 -5.15 5.40 -15.40
N CYS A 239 -4.25 4.45 -15.77
CA CYS A 239 -3.41 4.62 -16.94
C CYS A 239 -4.25 4.62 -18.23
N ASN A 240 -3.89 5.50 -19.15
CA ASN A 240 -4.45 5.61 -20.49
C ASN A 240 -3.35 6.04 -21.47
N LYS A 241 -3.65 6.05 -22.76
CA LYS A 241 -2.67 6.38 -23.81
C LYS A 241 -2.14 7.81 -23.66
N GLU A 242 -3.03 8.75 -23.34
CA GLU A 242 -2.67 10.17 -23.18
C GLU A 242 -1.69 10.37 -22.01
N ARG A 243 -1.85 9.66 -20.90
CA ARG A 243 -0.87 9.71 -19.79
C ARG A 243 0.47 9.12 -20.17
N VAL A 244 0.48 8.03 -20.93
CA VAL A 244 1.73 7.42 -21.42
C VAL A 244 2.43 8.36 -22.41
N GLU A 245 1.70 9.08 -23.24
CA GLU A 245 2.25 10.14 -24.09
C GLU A 245 2.96 11.22 -23.27
N GLN A 246 2.35 11.67 -22.17
CA GLN A 246 2.99 12.65 -21.26
C GLN A 246 4.28 12.10 -20.65
N VAL A 247 4.29 10.82 -20.28
CA VAL A 247 5.50 10.15 -19.77
C VAL A 247 6.57 10.10 -20.86
N LEU A 248 6.23 9.73 -22.09
CA LEU A 248 7.16 9.74 -23.23
C LEU A 248 7.71 11.14 -23.52
N ILE A 249 6.88 12.17 -23.47
CA ILE A 249 7.37 13.57 -23.63
C ILE A 249 8.35 13.91 -22.50
N SER A 250 8.11 13.44 -21.28
CA SER A 250 8.95 13.76 -20.11
C SER A 250 10.34 13.12 -20.12
N ILE A 251 10.58 12.06 -20.92
CA ILE A 251 11.93 11.48 -21.07
C ILE A 251 12.90 12.41 -21.82
N GLY A 252 12.37 13.41 -22.53
CA GLY A 252 13.13 14.45 -23.21
C GLY A 252 13.35 14.22 -24.71
N GLU A 253 13.65 15.31 -25.41
CA GLU A 253 13.76 15.32 -26.87
C GLU A 253 14.81 14.33 -27.41
N LYS A 254 15.95 14.20 -26.73
CA LYS A 254 17.04 13.31 -27.17
C LYS A 254 16.60 11.83 -27.21
N GLU A 255 15.95 11.35 -26.14
CA GLU A 255 15.52 9.95 -26.05
C GLU A 255 14.36 9.70 -27.02
N LEU A 256 13.41 10.64 -27.14
CA LEU A 256 12.32 10.54 -28.12
C LEU A 256 12.84 10.52 -29.56
N THR A 257 13.89 11.31 -29.88
CA THR A 257 14.52 11.29 -31.20
C THR A 257 15.16 9.95 -31.49
N SER A 258 15.84 9.35 -30.51
CA SER A 258 16.43 8.00 -30.65
C SER A 258 15.34 6.96 -30.96
N LEU A 259 14.22 7.00 -30.23
CA LEU A 259 13.09 6.10 -30.48
C LEU A 259 12.47 6.30 -31.87
N TYR A 260 12.41 7.55 -32.36
CA TYR A 260 11.91 7.87 -33.69
C TYR A 260 12.84 7.35 -34.81
N GLU A 261 14.15 7.49 -34.63
CA GLU A 261 15.16 7.06 -35.60
C GLU A 261 15.30 5.54 -35.72
N GLU A 262 14.89 4.78 -34.69
CA GLU A 262 14.83 3.32 -34.76
C GLU A 262 13.80 2.81 -35.76
N ASP A 263 12.85 3.62 -36.17
CA ASP A 263 11.77 3.32 -37.15
C ASP A 263 11.03 2.00 -36.81
N LYS A 264 10.70 1.81 -35.53
CA LYS A 264 9.97 0.66 -35.01
C LYS A 264 8.85 1.10 -34.11
N PRO A 265 7.75 0.32 -34.02
CA PRO A 265 6.74 0.55 -32.99
C PRO A 265 7.35 0.46 -31.58
N VAL A 266 7.00 1.43 -30.73
CA VAL A 266 7.43 1.49 -29.33
C VAL A 266 6.34 0.92 -28.43
N GLU A 267 6.62 -0.17 -27.70
CA GLU A 267 5.73 -0.69 -26.69
C GLU A 267 6.10 -0.14 -25.32
N VAL A 268 5.12 0.46 -24.63
CA VAL A 268 5.26 0.93 -23.25
C VAL A 268 4.31 0.15 -22.37
N CYS A 269 4.85 -0.48 -21.34
CA CYS A 269 4.08 -1.25 -20.37
C CYS A 269 3.84 -0.45 -19.08
N CYS A 270 2.60 -0.37 -18.61
CA CYS A 270 2.30 0.23 -17.32
C CYS A 270 2.80 -0.65 -16.18
N GLN A 271 3.73 -0.17 -15.36
CA GLN A 271 4.28 -0.94 -14.25
C GLN A 271 3.24 -1.32 -13.19
N PHE A 272 2.15 -0.56 -13.04
CA PHE A 272 1.12 -0.86 -12.05
C PHE A 272 0.18 -1.99 -12.46
N CYS A 273 -0.24 -2.07 -13.73
CA CYS A 273 -1.26 -3.03 -14.15
C CYS A 273 -0.88 -3.89 -15.36
N GLY A 274 0.37 -3.80 -15.84
CA GLY A 274 0.83 -4.59 -16.97
C GLY A 274 0.22 -4.24 -18.33
N LYS A 275 -0.69 -3.24 -18.40
CA LYS A 275 -1.32 -2.85 -19.67
C LYS A 275 -0.28 -2.29 -20.63
N LYS A 276 -0.31 -2.80 -21.86
CA LYS A 276 0.60 -2.42 -22.94
C LYS A 276 -0.03 -1.33 -23.83
N TYR A 277 0.79 -0.38 -24.22
CA TYR A 277 0.47 0.70 -25.12
C TYR A 277 1.48 0.72 -26.26
N GLU A 278 1.00 0.64 -27.47
CA GLU A 278 1.84 0.70 -28.69
C GLU A 278 1.76 2.08 -29.30
N PHE A 279 2.91 2.59 -29.72
CA PHE A 279 3.08 3.84 -30.44
C PHE A 279 3.79 3.59 -31.76
N SER A 280 3.16 3.99 -32.86
CA SER A 280 3.79 3.96 -34.18
C SER A 280 4.91 5.01 -34.28
N THR A 281 5.83 4.85 -35.23
CA THR A 281 6.87 5.84 -35.52
C THR A 281 6.26 7.22 -35.81
N GLU A 282 5.11 7.29 -36.50
CA GLU A 282 4.41 8.54 -36.77
C GLU A 282 3.92 9.21 -35.46
N GLU A 283 3.34 8.43 -34.50
CA GLU A 283 2.91 8.95 -33.20
C GLU A 283 4.10 9.49 -32.40
N ILE A 284 5.23 8.76 -32.35
CA ILE A 284 6.47 9.26 -31.69
C ILE A 284 6.95 10.56 -32.36
N GLY A 285 6.91 10.63 -33.71
CA GLY A 285 7.26 11.86 -34.45
C GLY A 285 6.35 13.05 -34.13
N ASN A 286 5.08 12.80 -33.80
CA ASN A 286 4.14 13.84 -33.35
C ASN A 286 4.44 14.29 -31.91
N LEU A 287 4.80 13.39 -31.00
CA LEU A 287 5.20 13.74 -29.63
C LEU A 287 6.45 14.62 -29.61
N LEU A 288 7.43 14.41 -30.52
CA LEU A 288 8.61 15.27 -30.70
C LEU A 288 8.25 16.71 -31.05
N LYS A 289 7.14 16.93 -31.78
CA LYS A 289 6.69 18.29 -32.14
C LYS A 289 5.95 18.98 -31.00
N CYS A 290 5.29 18.21 -30.10
CA CYS A 290 4.56 18.73 -28.96
C CYS A 290 5.45 19.05 -27.75
N GLY A 291 6.65 18.47 -27.67
CA GLY A 291 7.62 18.69 -26.58
C GLY A 291 8.48 19.95 -26.75
N LYS A 292 8.25 20.72 -27.80
CA LYS A 292 8.84 22.05 -28.05
C LYS A 292 7.87 23.11 -27.54
#